data_f08c3678aae68c7d6088f802a0fa016f
#
_entry.id   f08c3678aae68c7d6088f802a0fa016f
#
_cell.length_a   1.000
_cell.length_b   1.000
_cell.length_c   1.000
_cell.angle_alpha   90.00
_cell.angle_beta   90.00
_cell.angle_gamma   90.00
#
_symmetry.space_group_name_H-M   'P 1'
#
loop_
_entity.id
_entity.type
_entity.pdbx_description
1 polymer ?
#
loop_
_entity_poly.entity_id
_entity_poly.type
_entity_poly.pdbx_seq_one_letter_code
_entity_poly.pdbx_strand_id
1 'polypeptide(L)'
;METKQKWVKENGVFYPIPGDTTLHITPGNGVFQIYEEKSMGGSRLGLRKMADAFTFNFKIYDLGVEDTMQKVETTWNSDVFVRGNKNLGIIFNGLKGTGKTIASKILSNRMNMPIVVVNAAYDGLLSFIQSLCFECVVLIDEAEKTFHERGDVLLKMIDGVYNESRKLYILTTNRLSIDENLLGRPGRIRYIKQFGNLTAKAVADYIKDNLLDLGKTDMILDIVDVLEISTIDILKSIVDEVNIHGEINENSLLNIPKANYKIDVIRFDDVPKSQFEELKSFIKGNLAPGESIGQWLNKASTDSNGERKNNRELIDDKFNADSYSMQIASRYPMLMKEQDTRIGLILEQPDLDGFFTVKNSWSDLEELCCIVSYHDAPSLYRGGLHMLYA
;
A
#
# COMPACT_ATOMS: atom_id res chain seq x y z
N MET A 1 39.42 -21.60 -17.02
CA MET A 1 39.47 -20.40 -17.88
C MET A 1 38.08 -19.81 -17.91
N GLU A 2 37.93 -18.64 -17.30
CA GLU A 2 36.66 -17.93 -17.37
C GLU A 2 36.45 -17.41 -18.78
N THR A 3 35.51 -17.99 -19.51
CA THR A 3 35.08 -17.48 -20.81
C THR A 3 34.24 -16.21 -20.55
N LYS A 4 34.90 -15.06 -20.51
CA LYS A 4 34.19 -13.77 -20.38
C LYS A 4 33.39 -13.55 -21.65
N GLN A 5 32.09 -13.37 -21.48
CA GLN A 5 31.15 -13.03 -22.57
C GLN A 5 31.58 -11.70 -23.22
N LYS A 6 31.67 -11.68 -24.53
CA LYS A 6 32.06 -10.53 -25.32
C LYS A 6 30.84 -9.86 -25.92
N TRP A 7 30.89 -8.55 -26.06
CA TRP A 7 29.79 -7.72 -26.57
C TRP A 7 30.25 -6.85 -27.72
N VAL A 8 29.47 -6.73 -28.76
CA VAL A 8 29.66 -5.74 -29.82
C VAL A 8 28.58 -4.66 -29.70
N LYS A 9 28.97 -3.41 -29.91
CA LYS A 9 28.03 -2.27 -29.96
C LYS A 9 27.77 -1.91 -31.42
N GLU A 10 26.54 -2.10 -31.88
CA GLU A 10 26.08 -1.73 -33.22
C GLU A 10 24.88 -0.78 -33.08
N ASN A 11 24.93 0.38 -33.72
CA ASN A 11 23.85 1.39 -33.70
C ASN A 11 23.32 1.72 -32.28
N GLY A 12 24.22 1.79 -31.29
CA GLY A 12 23.89 2.10 -29.90
C GLY A 12 23.38 0.92 -29.08
N VAL A 13 23.24 -0.27 -29.65
CA VAL A 13 22.79 -1.50 -28.97
C VAL A 13 23.97 -2.44 -28.76
N PHE A 14 24.04 -3.06 -27.59
CA PHE A 14 25.04 -4.07 -27.26
C PHE A 14 24.49 -5.47 -27.52
N TYR A 15 25.21 -6.25 -28.32
CA TYR A 15 24.88 -7.65 -28.63
C TYR A 15 25.95 -8.58 -28.08
N PRO A 16 25.57 -9.72 -27.47
CA PRO A 16 26.54 -10.73 -27.08
C PRO A 16 27.10 -11.39 -28.34
N ILE A 17 28.42 -11.64 -28.33
CA ILE A 17 29.09 -12.33 -29.44
C ILE A 17 29.43 -13.76 -28.98
N PRO A 18 29.01 -14.80 -29.69
CA PRO A 18 29.45 -16.15 -29.43
C PRO A 18 30.94 -16.35 -29.87
N GLY A 19 31.74 -17.06 -29.06
CA GLY A 19 33.04 -17.58 -29.46
C GLY A 19 34.24 -16.64 -29.28
N ASP A 20 35.34 -16.93 -29.94
CA ASP A 20 36.73 -16.48 -29.71
C ASP A 20 37.10 -15.03 -30.06
N THR A 21 36.15 -14.14 -30.23
CA THR A 21 36.44 -12.72 -30.53
C THR A 21 36.95 -11.97 -29.30
N THR A 22 37.99 -11.14 -29.47
CA THR A 22 38.79 -10.52 -28.40
C THR A 22 38.29 -9.17 -27.88
N LEU A 23 37.05 -8.82 -28.07
CA LEU A 23 36.50 -7.56 -27.57
C LEU A 23 35.91 -7.71 -26.13
N HIS A 24 36.65 -7.14 -25.17
CA HIS A 24 36.25 -7.13 -23.74
C HIS A 24 35.51 -5.85 -23.40
N ILE A 25 34.30 -5.64 -23.92
CA ILE A 25 33.47 -4.50 -23.50
C ILE A 25 32.26 -5.08 -22.78
N THR A 26 32.26 -5.00 -21.44
CA THR A 26 31.02 -5.11 -20.69
C THR A 26 30.19 -3.86 -20.94
N PRO A 27 28.84 -3.92 -20.92
CA PRO A 27 28.01 -2.73 -21.13
C PRO A 27 28.31 -1.58 -20.16
N GLY A 28 28.99 -1.86 -19.02
CA GLY A 28 29.21 -0.89 -17.95
C GLY A 28 27.95 -0.58 -17.15
N ASN A 29 28.03 0.33 -16.19
CA ASN A 29 26.87 0.77 -15.42
C ASN A 29 25.95 1.63 -16.28
N GLY A 30 24.67 1.57 -15.97
CA GLY A 30 23.62 2.32 -16.64
C GLY A 30 22.29 1.58 -16.66
N VAL A 31 21.29 2.24 -17.18
CA VAL A 31 19.95 1.68 -17.42
C VAL A 31 19.88 1.22 -18.86
N PHE A 32 19.63 -0.05 -19.05
CA PHE A 32 19.54 -0.69 -20.36
C PHE A 32 18.15 -1.26 -20.57
N GLN A 33 17.60 -1.07 -21.75
CA GLN A 33 16.41 -1.74 -22.21
C GLN A 33 16.78 -2.92 -23.11
N ILE A 34 16.04 -4.02 -22.99
CA ILE A 34 16.18 -5.12 -23.93
C ILE A 34 15.66 -4.65 -25.30
N TYR A 35 16.48 -4.86 -26.31
CA TYR A 35 16.19 -4.52 -27.69
C TYR A 35 16.18 -5.78 -28.52
N GLU A 36 15.10 -5.98 -29.28
CA GLU A 36 14.96 -7.09 -30.22
C GLU A 36 15.21 -6.57 -31.64
N GLU A 37 16.23 -7.11 -32.30
CA GLU A 37 16.46 -6.89 -33.71
C GLU A 37 15.88 -8.06 -34.49
N LYS A 38 14.92 -7.76 -35.35
CA LYS A 38 14.28 -8.76 -36.25
C LYS A 38 14.96 -8.74 -37.60
N SER A 39 15.43 -9.89 -38.07
CA SER A 39 16.03 -10.09 -39.38
C SER A 39 15.35 -11.26 -40.08
N MET A 40 15.61 -11.45 -41.43
CA MET A 40 15.06 -12.57 -42.16
C MET A 40 15.51 -13.95 -41.63
N GLY A 41 16.56 -13.99 -40.80
CA GLY A 41 17.10 -15.23 -40.20
C GLY A 41 16.69 -15.48 -38.75
N GLY A 42 15.85 -14.61 -38.15
CA GLY A 42 15.42 -14.75 -36.75
C GLY A 42 15.49 -13.44 -35.98
N SER A 43 15.29 -13.50 -34.65
CA SER A 43 15.42 -12.36 -33.76
C SER A 43 16.69 -12.46 -32.89
N ARG A 44 17.33 -11.34 -32.64
CA ARG A 44 18.50 -11.22 -31.79
C ARG A 44 18.23 -10.22 -30.67
N LEU A 45 18.46 -10.62 -29.42
CA LEU A 45 18.32 -9.74 -28.28
C LEU A 45 19.64 -9.05 -27.94
N GLY A 46 19.57 -7.78 -27.58
CA GLY A 46 20.69 -6.96 -27.13
C GLY A 46 20.29 -5.98 -26.04
N LEU A 47 21.25 -5.17 -25.56
CA LEU A 47 21.02 -4.15 -24.56
C LEU A 47 21.27 -2.76 -25.15
N ARG A 48 20.21 -1.93 -25.15
CA ARG A 48 20.30 -0.52 -25.57
C ARG A 48 20.39 0.34 -24.32
N LYS A 49 21.46 1.11 -24.18
CA LYS A 49 21.62 2.06 -23.08
C LYS A 49 20.63 3.20 -23.22
N MET A 50 19.85 3.44 -22.17
CA MET A 50 18.81 4.50 -22.10
C MET A 50 19.29 5.71 -21.30
N ALA A 51 20.01 5.46 -20.18
CA ALA A 51 20.49 6.49 -19.28
C ALA A 51 21.65 5.95 -18.43
N ASP A 52 22.33 6.83 -17.70
CA ASP A 52 23.35 6.41 -16.72
C ASP A 52 22.72 5.92 -15.41
N ALA A 53 21.59 6.50 -15.01
CA ALA A 53 20.78 6.12 -13.86
C ALA A 53 19.33 6.59 -14.06
N PHE A 54 18.40 6.08 -13.24
CA PHE A 54 17.07 6.66 -13.17
C PHE A 54 17.13 8.02 -12.47
N THR A 55 16.52 9.03 -13.09
CA THR A 55 16.40 10.39 -12.56
C THR A 55 14.95 10.71 -12.25
N PHE A 56 14.74 11.56 -11.25
CA PHE A 56 13.41 12.01 -10.82
C PHE A 56 13.41 13.54 -10.88
N ASN A 57 12.46 14.12 -11.60
CA ASN A 57 12.27 15.57 -11.73
C ASN A 57 11.24 16.12 -10.73
N PHE A 58 10.91 15.34 -9.70
CA PHE A 58 9.97 15.69 -8.63
C PHE A 58 10.52 15.25 -7.27
N LYS A 59 10.02 15.85 -6.20
CA LYS A 59 10.36 15.46 -4.84
C LYS A 59 9.74 14.10 -4.53
N ILE A 60 10.56 13.20 -4.00
CA ILE A 60 10.11 11.88 -3.54
C ILE A 60 9.84 11.99 -2.04
N TYR A 61 8.59 11.69 -1.67
CA TYR A 61 8.17 11.61 -0.28
C TYR A 61 8.43 10.21 0.28
N ASP A 62 8.29 10.06 1.60
CA ASP A 62 8.56 8.80 2.27
C ASP A 62 7.66 7.67 1.75
N LEU A 63 8.28 6.66 1.15
CA LEU A 63 7.58 5.47 0.64
C LEU A 63 7.47 4.34 1.68
N GLY A 64 8.02 4.53 2.87
CA GLY A 64 8.03 3.50 3.92
C GLY A 64 8.80 2.23 3.54
N VAL A 65 9.84 2.35 2.71
CA VAL A 65 10.58 1.19 2.14
C VAL A 65 12.04 1.12 2.56
N GLU A 66 12.55 2.09 3.31
CA GLU A 66 13.98 2.21 3.63
C GLU A 66 14.55 0.94 4.27
N ASP A 67 13.90 0.42 5.32
CA ASP A 67 14.32 -0.82 5.99
C ASP A 67 14.37 -2.02 5.03
N THR A 68 13.41 -2.07 4.10
CA THR A 68 13.37 -3.16 3.12
C THR A 68 14.51 -3.04 2.12
N MET A 69 14.80 -1.83 1.64
CA MET A 69 15.92 -1.59 0.73
C MET A 69 17.25 -1.93 1.38
N GLN A 70 17.46 -1.50 2.62
CA GLN A 70 18.68 -1.82 3.38
C GLN A 70 18.87 -3.33 3.59
N LYS A 71 17.77 -4.07 3.86
CA LYS A 71 17.80 -5.53 3.95
C LYS A 71 18.21 -6.18 2.64
N VAL A 72 17.70 -5.69 1.50
CA VAL A 72 18.07 -6.19 0.17
C VAL A 72 19.55 -5.94 -0.10
N GLU A 73 20.04 -4.73 0.13
CA GLU A 73 21.45 -4.35 -0.06
C GLU A 73 22.38 -5.20 0.81
N THR A 74 22.07 -5.35 2.10
CA THR A 74 22.86 -6.16 3.03
C THR A 74 22.87 -7.62 2.62
N THR A 75 21.73 -8.18 2.20
CA THR A 75 21.67 -9.58 1.76
C THR A 75 22.45 -9.80 0.47
N TRP A 76 22.32 -8.92 -0.52
CA TRP A 76 23.05 -8.99 -1.78
C TRP A 76 24.55 -9.04 -1.56
N ASN A 77 25.06 -8.20 -0.65
CA ASN A 77 26.49 -8.08 -0.33
C ASN A 77 26.99 -9.11 0.69
N SER A 78 26.12 -9.98 1.21
CA SER A 78 26.52 -10.97 2.20
C SER A 78 27.37 -12.09 1.60
N ASP A 79 28.31 -12.60 2.37
CA ASP A 79 29.18 -13.72 1.97
C ASP A 79 28.40 -14.95 1.48
N VAL A 80 27.23 -15.21 2.09
CA VAL A 80 26.38 -16.35 1.73
C VAL A 80 25.84 -16.23 0.30
N PHE A 81 25.48 -15.01 -0.12
CA PHE A 81 24.98 -14.77 -1.48
C PHE A 81 26.11 -14.65 -2.48
N VAL A 82 27.21 -13.99 -2.12
CA VAL A 82 28.39 -13.85 -2.98
C VAL A 82 29.02 -15.20 -3.30
N ARG A 83 29.40 -15.97 -2.26
CA ARG A 83 30.06 -17.29 -2.44
C ARG A 83 29.12 -18.34 -3.06
N GLY A 84 27.83 -18.23 -2.81
CA GLY A 84 26.84 -19.14 -3.35
C GLY A 84 26.40 -18.82 -4.77
N ASN A 85 26.88 -17.75 -5.40
CA ASN A 85 26.44 -17.23 -6.70
C ASN A 85 24.88 -17.17 -6.80
N LYS A 86 24.22 -16.71 -5.71
CA LYS A 86 22.78 -16.80 -5.55
C LYS A 86 22.08 -15.56 -6.10
N ASN A 87 21.03 -15.78 -6.85
CA ASN A 87 20.09 -14.73 -7.20
C ASN A 87 19.34 -14.22 -5.96
N LEU A 88 18.89 -12.98 -6.04
CA LEU A 88 18.02 -12.37 -5.05
C LEU A 88 16.80 -11.78 -5.74
N GLY A 89 15.62 -12.09 -5.25
CA GLY A 89 14.36 -11.52 -5.77
C GLY A 89 13.62 -10.72 -4.70
N ILE A 90 13.07 -9.59 -5.12
CA ILE A 90 12.13 -8.79 -4.34
C ILE A 90 10.91 -8.44 -5.18
N ILE A 91 9.73 -8.50 -4.57
CA ILE A 91 8.46 -8.03 -5.15
C ILE A 91 7.96 -6.83 -4.37
N PHE A 92 7.66 -5.75 -5.09
CA PHE A 92 6.86 -4.64 -4.62
C PHE A 92 5.42 -4.81 -5.12
N ASN A 93 4.50 -5.14 -4.23
CA ASN A 93 3.09 -5.35 -4.58
C ASN A 93 2.19 -4.31 -3.94
N GLY A 94 1.04 -4.04 -4.55
CA GLY A 94 0.04 -3.10 -4.06
C GLY A 94 -0.69 -2.38 -5.18
N LEU A 95 -1.61 -1.51 -4.84
CA LEU A 95 -2.45 -0.79 -5.80
C LEU A 95 -1.65 0.21 -6.65
N LYS A 96 -2.24 0.66 -7.75
CA LYS A 96 -1.64 1.70 -8.60
C LYS A 96 -1.48 3.01 -7.83
N GLY A 97 -0.43 3.78 -8.19
CA GLY A 97 -0.20 5.11 -7.59
C GLY A 97 0.46 5.08 -6.20
N THR A 98 0.78 3.90 -5.64
CA THR A 98 1.38 3.77 -4.31
C THR A 98 2.91 3.91 -4.26
N GLY A 99 3.57 4.17 -5.39
CA GLY A 99 5.02 4.43 -5.43
C GLY A 99 5.92 3.23 -5.74
N LYS A 100 5.36 2.05 -6.08
CA LYS A 100 6.15 0.82 -6.38
C LYS A 100 7.23 1.01 -7.44
N THR A 101 6.86 1.61 -8.58
CA THR A 101 7.79 1.89 -9.68
C THR A 101 8.89 2.87 -9.26
N ILE A 102 8.57 3.86 -8.41
CA ILE A 102 9.57 4.79 -7.88
C ILE A 102 10.53 4.05 -6.96
N ALA A 103 10.01 3.25 -6.02
CA ALA A 103 10.81 2.45 -5.10
C ALA A 103 11.73 1.46 -5.83
N SER A 104 11.22 0.80 -6.88
CA SER A 104 12.01 -0.14 -7.68
C SER A 104 13.18 0.55 -8.39
N LYS A 105 12.96 1.74 -8.93
CA LYS A 105 14.01 2.56 -9.57
C LYS A 105 15.05 3.08 -8.55
N ILE A 106 14.60 3.50 -7.36
CA ILE A 106 15.51 3.93 -6.28
C ILE A 106 16.40 2.77 -5.85
N LEU A 107 15.81 1.61 -5.56
CA LEU A 107 16.58 0.43 -5.18
C LEU A 107 17.56 0.02 -6.29
N SER A 108 17.12 0.04 -7.55
CA SER A 108 17.98 -0.26 -8.69
C SER A 108 19.20 0.64 -8.76
N ASN A 109 19.02 1.96 -8.57
CA ASN A 109 20.14 2.92 -8.56
C ASN A 109 21.10 2.68 -7.40
N ARG A 110 20.60 2.33 -6.21
CA ARG A 110 21.43 2.09 -5.01
C ARG A 110 22.37 0.90 -5.18
N MET A 111 21.98 -0.07 -6.00
CA MET A 111 22.80 -1.26 -6.20
C MET A 111 24.08 -0.99 -7.00
N ASN A 112 24.21 0.17 -7.64
CA ASN A 112 25.39 0.61 -8.38
C ASN A 112 25.95 -0.43 -9.37
N MET A 113 25.07 -1.09 -10.10
CA MET A 113 25.40 -2.08 -11.13
C MET A 113 24.49 -1.90 -12.36
N PRO A 114 24.78 -2.55 -13.50
CA PRO A 114 23.93 -2.45 -14.70
C PRO A 114 22.48 -2.80 -14.37
N ILE A 115 21.55 -2.01 -14.89
CA ILE A 115 20.09 -2.21 -14.71
C ILE A 115 19.53 -2.62 -16.05
N VAL A 116 19.01 -3.84 -16.14
CA VAL A 116 18.34 -4.39 -17.34
C VAL A 116 16.83 -4.30 -17.14
N VAL A 117 16.18 -3.44 -17.90
CA VAL A 117 14.73 -3.27 -17.86
C VAL A 117 14.08 -4.24 -18.86
N VAL A 118 13.24 -5.12 -18.33
CA VAL A 118 12.44 -6.08 -19.12
C VAL A 118 11.05 -5.52 -19.31
N ASN A 119 10.74 -5.11 -20.53
CA ASN A 119 9.49 -4.47 -20.89
C ASN A 119 8.53 -5.36 -21.69
N ALA A 120 8.99 -6.54 -22.12
CA ALA A 120 8.18 -7.54 -22.81
C ALA A 120 8.75 -8.95 -22.58
N ALA A 121 7.91 -9.96 -22.72
CA ALA A 121 8.31 -11.36 -22.69
C ALA A 121 8.79 -11.81 -24.08
N TYR A 122 9.96 -11.37 -24.49
CA TYR A 122 10.58 -11.70 -25.78
C TYR A 122 10.84 -13.19 -25.94
N ASP A 123 10.83 -13.67 -27.18
CA ASP A 123 11.34 -15.01 -27.48
C ASP A 123 12.85 -15.07 -27.19
N GLY A 124 13.29 -16.13 -26.52
CA GLY A 124 14.69 -16.25 -26.08
C GLY A 124 15.10 -15.40 -24.87
N LEU A 125 14.17 -14.64 -24.26
CA LEU A 125 14.43 -13.79 -23.10
C LEU A 125 15.10 -14.56 -21.95
N LEU A 126 14.62 -15.76 -21.63
CA LEU A 126 15.17 -16.61 -20.58
C LEU A 126 16.65 -16.88 -20.81
N SER A 127 16.99 -17.40 -21.98
CA SER A 127 18.37 -17.73 -22.34
C SER A 127 19.25 -16.47 -22.39
N PHE A 128 18.71 -15.35 -22.87
CA PHE A 128 19.41 -14.09 -22.92
C PHE A 128 19.79 -13.59 -21.52
N ILE A 129 18.84 -13.53 -20.56
CA ILE A 129 19.11 -13.09 -19.20
C ILE A 129 20.08 -14.04 -18.48
N GLN A 130 19.93 -15.35 -18.67
CA GLN A 130 20.81 -16.35 -18.08
C GLN A 130 22.25 -16.26 -18.63
N SER A 131 22.43 -15.92 -19.90
CA SER A 131 23.73 -15.78 -20.56
C SER A 131 24.49 -14.49 -20.18
N LEU A 132 23.86 -13.54 -19.46
CA LEU A 132 24.59 -12.36 -19.02
C LEU A 132 25.66 -12.72 -17.98
N CYS A 133 26.94 -12.58 -18.34
CA CYS A 133 28.07 -12.96 -17.50
C CYS A 133 28.51 -11.89 -16.49
N PHE A 134 27.67 -10.91 -16.20
CA PHE A 134 27.89 -9.85 -15.22
C PHE A 134 26.72 -9.73 -14.25
N GLU A 135 27.01 -9.27 -13.03
CA GLU A 135 26.00 -8.97 -12.05
C GLU A 135 25.17 -7.77 -12.51
N CYS A 136 23.86 -7.88 -12.41
CA CYS A 136 22.95 -6.79 -12.79
C CYS A 136 21.62 -6.86 -12.01
N VAL A 137 20.95 -5.72 -11.97
CA VAL A 137 19.54 -5.65 -11.64
C VAL A 137 18.73 -6.04 -12.87
N VAL A 138 17.77 -6.94 -12.71
CA VAL A 138 16.73 -7.24 -13.70
C VAL A 138 15.43 -6.62 -13.18
N LEU A 139 15.06 -5.49 -13.75
CA LEU A 139 13.89 -4.72 -13.36
C LEU A 139 12.70 -5.08 -14.25
N ILE A 140 11.62 -5.55 -13.62
CA ILE A 140 10.37 -5.93 -14.29
C ILE A 140 9.24 -5.14 -13.66
N ASP A 141 8.83 -4.07 -14.33
CA ASP A 141 7.69 -3.25 -13.88
C ASP A 141 6.38 -3.85 -14.40
N GLU A 142 5.35 -3.89 -13.54
CA GLU A 142 4.06 -4.52 -13.83
C GLU A 142 4.22 -5.94 -14.40
N ALA A 143 4.90 -6.80 -13.65
CA ALA A 143 5.25 -8.16 -14.07
C ALA A 143 4.06 -8.98 -14.56
N GLU A 144 2.86 -8.77 -13.98
CA GLU A 144 1.61 -9.40 -14.40
C GLU A 144 1.18 -9.03 -15.83
N LYS A 145 1.57 -7.85 -16.31
CA LYS A 145 1.29 -7.44 -17.69
C LYS A 145 2.35 -7.96 -18.64
N THR A 146 3.62 -7.84 -18.23
CA THR A 146 4.76 -8.26 -19.05
C THR A 146 4.75 -9.76 -19.31
N PHE A 147 4.31 -10.59 -18.34
CA PHE A 147 4.32 -12.06 -18.42
C PHE A 147 2.92 -12.68 -18.35
N HIS A 148 1.88 -11.99 -18.80
CA HIS A 148 0.48 -12.41 -18.66
C HIS A 148 0.23 -13.89 -19.02
N GLU A 149 0.80 -14.38 -20.14
CA GLU A 149 0.65 -15.77 -20.60
C GLU A 149 1.93 -16.60 -20.43
N ARG A 150 2.99 -16.02 -19.90
CA ARG A 150 4.33 -16.62 -19.80
C ARG A 150 4.87 -16.61 -18.37
N GLY A 151 4.02 -16.83 -17.38
CA GLY A 151 4.43 -16.89 -15.98
C GLY A 151 5.51 -17.93 -15.68
N ASP A 152 5.51 -19.06 -16.43
CA ASP A 152 6.53 -20.08 -16.34
C ASP A 152 7.93 -19.60 -16.77
N VAL A 153 8.02 -18.69 -17.74
CA VAL A 153 9.28 -18.07 -18.16
C VAL A 153 9.85 -17.20 -17.05
N LEU A 154 9.00 -16.39 -16.41
CA LEU A 154 9.38 -15.57 -15.25
C LEU A 154 9.93 -16.44 -14.12
N LEU A 155 9.23 -17.52 -13.78
CA LEU A 155 9.63 -18.45 -12.72
C LEU A 155 11.00 -19.08 -13.00
N LYS A 156 11.21 -19.59 -14.22
CA LYS A 156 12.48 -20.21 -14.67
C LYS A 156 13.62 -19.19 -14.70
N MET A 157 13.33 -17.93 -15.05
CA MET A 157 14.33 -16.86 -15.10
C MET A 157 14.81 -16.52 -13.68
N ILE A 158 13.91 -16.42 -12.72
CA ILE A 158 14.26 -16.11 -11.31
C ILE A 158 14.96 -17.30 -10.65
N ASP A 159 14.58 -18.56 -10.96
CA ASP A 159 15.24 -19.75 -10.45
C ASP A 159 16.74 -19.81 -10.77
N GLY A 160 17.12 -19.30 -11.93
CA GLY A 160 18.50 -19.08 -12.28
C GLY A 160 19.38 -20.34 -12.33
N VAL A 161 18.83 -21.51 -12.67
CA VAL A 161 19.55 -22.80 -12.69
C VAL A 161 20.82 -22.77 -13.57
N TYR A 162 20.80 -21.90 -14.60
CA TYR A 162 21.90 -21.78 -15.58
C TYR A 162 22.49 -20.37 -15.64
N ASN A 163 22.43 -19.59 -14.57
CA ASN A 163 22.98 -18.24 -14.58
C ASN A 163 24.48 -18.23 -14.58
N GLU A 164 25.08 -17.52 -15.54
CA GLU A 164 26.52 -17.24 -15.59
C GLU A 164 26.99 -16.35 -14.43
N SER A 165 26.09 -15.48 -13.94
CA SER A 165 26.36 -14.52 -12.88
C SER A 165 25.10 -14.22 -12.09
N ARG A 166 25.25 -13.74 -10.84
CA ARG A 166 24.12 -13.39 -9.96
C ARG A 166 23.27 -12.28 -10.57
N LYS A 167 21.97 -12.36 -10.34
CA LYS A 167 20.97 -11.34 -10.72
C LYS A 167 20.15 -10.91 -9.52
N LEU A 168 19.94 -9.61 -9.40
CA LEU A 168 18.93 -9.05 -8.48
C LEU A 168 17.65 -8.78 -9.27
N TYR A 169 16.63 -9.58 -9.04
CA TYR A 169 15.32 -9.40 -9.64
C TYR A 169 14.47 -8.45 -8.80
N ILE A 170 14.05 -7.33 -9.38
CA ILE A 170 13.13 -6.38 -8.76
C ILE A 170 11.86 -6.37 -9.59
N LEU A 171 10.76 -6.83 -9.01
CA LEU A 171 9.46 -6.93 -9.66
C LEU A 171 8.48 -5.96 -9.02
N THR A 172 7.62 -5.34 -9.83
CA THR A 172 6.43 -4.67 -9.31
C THR A 172 5.18 -5.39 -9.81
N THR A 173 4.12 -5.38 -9.02
CA THR A 173 2.81 -5.91 -9.43
C THR A 173 1.68 -5.11 -8.79
N ASN A 174 0.56 -4.97 -9.53
CA ASN A 174 -0.67 -4.38 -9.04
C ASN A 174 -1.64 -5.42 -8.47
N ARG A 175 -1.30 -6.70 -8.53
CA ARG A 175 -2.12 -7.77 -7.96
C ARG A 175 -1.93 -7.79 -6.45
N LEU A 176 -3.02 -7.80 -5.70
CA LEU A 176 -2.98 -7.94 -4.23
C LEU A 176 -2.57 -9.35 -3.83
N SER A 177 -2.99 -10.37 -4.58
CA SER A 177 -2.52 -11.75 -4.41
C SER A 177 -1.31 -12.02 -5.30
N ILE A 178 -0.23 -12.50 -4.72
CA ILE A 178 0.97 -12.94 -5.43
C ILE A 178 0.77 -14.40 -5.81
N ASP A 179 1.20 -14.76 -7.03
CA ASP A 179 1.15 -16.14 -7.51
C ASP A 179 1.83 -17.10 -6.50
N GLU A 180 1.12 -18.15 -6.11
CA GLU A 180 1.59 -19.14 -5.13
C GLU A 180 2.91 -19.81 -5.55
N ASN A 181 3.17 -19.89 -6.85
CA ASN A 181 4.43 -20.42 -7.37
C ASN A 181 5.65 -19.53 -7.09
N LEU A 182 5.42 -18.23 -6.83
CA LEU A 182 6.46 -17.29 -6.38
C LEU A 182 6.62 -17.31 -4.86
N LEU A 183 5.55 -17.66 -4.13
CA LEU A 183 5.54 -17.76 -2.67
C LEU A 183 6.20 -19.06 -2.19
N GLY A 184 6.65 -19.06 -0.94
CA GLY A 184 7.18 -20.27 -0.28
C GLY A 184 8.52 -20.78 -0.82
N ARG A 185 9.14 -20.08 -1.77
CA ARG A 185 10.45 -20.42 -2.34
C ARG A 185 11.45 -19.27 -2.15
N PRO A 186 12.06 -19.14 -0.96
CA PRO A 186 12.97 -18.02 -0.65
C PRO A 186 14.25 -18.01 -1.49
N GLY A 187 14.54 -19.09 -2.23
CA GLY A 187 15.58 -19.14 -3.26
C GLY A 187 15.23 -18.38 -4.54
N ARG A 188 13.96 -18.04 -4.75
CA ARG A 188 13.47 -17.24 -5.88
C ARG A 188 13.21 -15.81 -5.43
N ILE A 189 12.10 -15.62 -4.70
CA ILE A 189 11.71 -14.33 -4.13
C ILE A 189 11.94 -14.40 -2.63
N ARG A 190 12.87 -13.58 -2.15
CA ARG A 190 13.22 -13.55 -0.73
C ARG A 190 12.43 -12.49 0.03
N TYR A 191 12.16 -11.37 -0.60
CA TYR A 191 11.49 -10.24 0.00
C TYR A 191 10.21 -9.88 -0.75
N ILE A 192 9.17 -9.57 0.01
CA ILE A 192 7.92 -9.03 -0.49
C ILE A 192 7.63 -7.79 0.33
N LYS A 193 7.48 -6.66 -0.33
CA LYS A 193 7.06 -5.41 0.29
C LYS A 193 5.69 -5.04 -0.26
N GLN A 194 4.70 -5.05 0.63
CA GLN A 194 3.37 -4.58 0.31
C GLN A 194 3.33 -3.05 0.44
N PHE A 195 2.82 -2.41 -0.59
CA PHE A 195 2.50 -0.99 -0.62
C PHE A 195 1.02 -0.83 -0.34
N GLY A 196 0.72 -0.09 0.69
CA GLY A 196 -0.62 0.34 1.06
C GLY A 196 -0.81 1.83 0.85
N ASN A 197 -1.48 2.42 1.79
CA ASN A 197 -1.68 3.86 1.86
C ASN A 197 -0.36 4.61 2.11
N LEU A 198 -0.36 5.92 1.86
CA LEU A 198 0.77 6.80 2.15
C LEU A 198 1.15 6.71 3.64
N THR A 199 2.43 6.88 3.93
CA THR A 199 2.85 7.05 5.34
C THR A 199 2.34 8.40 5.86
N ALA A 200 2.06 8.48 7.16
CA ALA A 200 1.66 9.74 7.80
C ALA A 200 2.69 10.85 7.52
N LYS A 201 3.99 10.49 7.54
CA LYS A 201 5.07 11.40 7.20
C LYS A 201 4.97 11.90 5.76
N ALA A 202 4.67 11.03 4.79
CA ALA A 202 4.52 11.43 3.39
C ALA A 202 3.37 12.40 3.21
N VAL A 203 2.24 12.17 3.88
CA VAL A 203 1.07 13.06 3.84
C VAL A 203 1.44 14.42 4.43
N ALA A 204 2.04 14.44 5.63
CA ALA A 204 2.45 15.66 6.30
C ALA A 204 3.44 16.49 5.49
N ASP A 205 4.50 15.85 4.99
CA ASP A 205 5.53 16.50 4.19
C ASP A 205 4.94 17.04 2.87
N TYR A 206 4.00 16.29 2.24
CA TYR A 206 3.34 16.74 1.02
C TYR A 206 2.47 17.98 1.25
N ILE A 207 1.62 17.96 2.28
CA ILE A 207 0.75 19.09 2.65
C ILE A 207 1.61 20.32 2.93
N LYS A 208 2.65 20.18 3.75
CA LYS A 208 3.55 21.28 4.10
C LYS A 208 4.21 21.94 2.89
N ASP A 209 4.55 21.14 1.87
CA ASP A 209 5.25 21.64 0.68
C ASP A 209 4.31 22.25 -0.35
N ASN A 210 3.05 21.82 -0.41
CA ASN A 210 2.18 22.11 -1.55
C ASN A 210 0.88 22.84 -1.18
N LEU A 211 0.46 22.84 0.09
CA LEU A 211 -0.74 23.55 0.53
C LEU A 211 -0.42 25.05 0.71
N LEU A 212 -1.18 25.91 0.03
CA LEU A 212 -0.98 27.38 0.09
C LEU A 212 -1.43 27.97 1.44
N ASP A 213 -2.53 27.49 1.98
CA ASP A 213 -3.07 27.90 3.27
C ASP A 213 -3.01 26.76 4.27
N LEU A 214 -1.97 26.75 5.11
CA LEU A 214 -1.75 25.72 6.11
C LEU A 214 -2.87 25.64 7.17
N GLY A 215 -3.70 26.68 7.31
CA GLY A 215 -4.89 26.65 8.17
C GLY A 215 -5.95 25.62 7.73
N LYS A 216 -5.83 25.08 6.51
CA LYS A 216 -6.72 24.05 5.97
C LYS A 216 -6.16 22.62 6.07
N THR A 217 -5.05 22.46 6.78
CA THR A 217 -4.41 21.15 6.97
C THR A 217 -5.39 20.11 7.53
N ASP A 218 -6.12 20.45 8.59
CA ASP A 218 -7.05 19.53 9.24
C ASP A 218 -8.15 19.04 8.27
N MET A 219 -8.67 19.93 7.43
CA MET A 219 -9.64 19.54 6.37
C MET A 219 -9.07 18.47 5.43
N ILE A 220 -7.81 18.61 5.01
CA ILE A 220 -7.18 17.62 4.13
C ILE A 220 -6.94 16.31 4.87
N LEU A 221 -6.50 16.38 6.13
CA LEU A 221 -6.26 15.19 6.95
C LEU A 221 -7.56 14.41 7.16
N ASP A 222 -8.64 15.10 7.49
CA ASP A 222 -9.96 14.51 7.66
C ASP A 222 -10.42 13.76 6.39
N ILE A 223 -10.17 14.33 5.21
CA ILE A 223 -10.50 13.68 3.94
C ILE A 223 -9.62 12.45 3.70
N VAL A 224 -8.31 12.57 3.95
CA VAL A 224 -7.36 11.46 3.75
C VAL A 224 -7.66 10.30 4.68
N ASP A 225 -8.11 10.58 5.91
CA ASP A 225 -8.45 9.55 6.91
C ASP A 225 -9.64 8.69 6.51
N VAL A 226 -10.56 9.22 5.71
CA VAL A 226 -11.75 8.48 5.26
C VAL A 226 -11.57 7.81 3.90
N LEU A 227 -10.42 7.98 3.25
CA LEU A 227 -10.16 7.33 1.97
C LEU A 227 -9.83 5.86 2.17
N GLU A 228 -10.47 4.99 1.39
CA GLU A 228 -10.10 3.57 1.32
C GLU A 228 -8.64 3.40 0.87
N ILE A 229 -8.22 4.27 -0.06
CA ILE A 229 -6.88 4.25 -0.63
C ILE A 229 -6.38 5.68 -0.71
N SER A 230 -5.27 5.97 -0.05
CA SER A 230 -4.54 7.22 -0.21
C SER A 230 -3.26 7.00 -1.02
N THR A 231 -3.20 7.63 -2.19
CA THR A 231 -2.01 7.66 -3.03
C THR A 231 -1.55 9.10 -3.20
N ILE A 232 -0.31 9.29 -3.64
CA ILE A 232 0.23 10.64 -3.88
C ILE A 232 -0.59 11.40 -4.93
N ASP A 233 -1.13 10.71 -5.94
CA ASP A 233 -1.95 11.33 -6.97
C ASP A 233 -3.29 11.79 -6.41
N ILE A 234 -3.90 11.02 -5.51
CA ILE A 234 -5.13 11.40 -4.81
C ILE A 234 -4.86 12.58 -3.89
N LEU A 235 -3.83 12.51 -3.06
CA LEU A 235 -3.46 13.60 -2.14
C LEU A 235 -3.17 14.90 -2.91
N LYS A 236 -2.46 14.80 -4.04
CA LYS A 236 -2.23 15.93 -4.94
C LYS A 236 -3.54 16.54 -5.41
N SER A 237 -4.47 15.72 -5.91
CA SER A 237 -5.77 16.21 -6.39
C SER A 237 -6.56 16.92 -5.30
N ILE A 238 -6.51 16.40 -4.06
CA ILE A 238 -7.18 17.02 -2.90
C ILE A 238 -6.53 18.38 -2.58
N VAL A 239 -5.20 18.44 -2.49
CA VAL A 239 -4.48 19.68 -2.19
C VAL A 239 -4.67 20.71 -3.28
N ASP A 240 -4.62 20.31 -4.55
CA ASP A 240 -4.87 21.21 -5.69
C ASP A 240 -6.29 21.78 -5.63
N GLU A 241 -7.31 20.97 -5.32
CA GLU A 241 -8.70 21.42 -5.19
C GLU A 241 -8.87 22.45 -4.07
N VAL A 242 -8.28 22.17 -2.90
CA VAL A 242 -8.30 23.11 -1.76
C VAL A 242 -7.56 24.40 -2.10
N ASN A 243 -6.44 24.35 -2.82
CA ASN A 243 -5.69 25.53 -3.25
C ASN A 243 -6.46 26.39 -4.25
N ILE A 244 -7.25 25.76 -5.14
CA ILE A 244 -8.00 26.44 -6.22
C ILE A 244 -9.31 27.01 -5.68
N HIS A 245 -10.09 26.19 -4.96
CA HIS A 245 -11.46 26.50 -4.59
C HIS A 245 -11.65 26.86 -3.11
N GLY A 246 -10.63 26.65 -2.30
CA GLY A 246 -10.63 26.95 -0.88
C GLY A 246 -11.31 25.90 0.02
N GLU A 247 -12.01 24.95 -0.57
CA GLU A 247 -12.71 23.87 0.14
C GLU A 247 -12.85 22.64 -0.75
N ILE A 248 -13.13 21.53 -0.13
CA ILE A 248 -13.61 20.31 -0.78
C ILE A 248 -14.94 19.93 -0.15
N ASN A 249 -15.93 19.60 -0.95
CA ASN A 249 -17.25 19.16 -0.50
C ASN A 249 -17.68 17.89 -1.24
N GLU A 250 -18.80 17.30 -0.81
CA GLU A 250 -19.33 16.06 -1.38
C GLU A 250 -19.63 16.15 -2.88
N ASN A 251 -19.94 17.35 -3.36
CA ASN A 251 -20.27 17.61 -4.75
C ASN A 251 -19.02 17.87 -5.61
N SER A 252 -17.82 17.88 -5.01
CA SER A 252 -16.59 17.98 -5.76
C SER A 252 -16.47 16.82 -6.76
N LEU A 253 -16.25 17.16 -8.04
CA LEU A 253 -16.22 16.18 -9.13
C LEU A 253 -14.90 15.41 -9.21
N LEU A 254 -14.14 15.32 -8.11
CA LEU A 254 -12.90 14.57 -8.07
C LEU A 254 -13.14 13.09 -8.29
N ASN A 255 -12.35 12.51 -9.19
CA ASN A 255 -12.33 11.07 -9.42
C ASN A 255 -11.54 10.34 -8.31
N ILE A 256 -12.06 10.43 -7.09
CA ILE A 256 -11.49 9.75 -5.93
C ILE A 256 -12.40 8.57 -5.59
N PRO A 257 -11.86 7.36 -5.39
CA PRO A 257 -12.65 6.23 -4.93
C PRO A 257 -13.32 6.57 -3.59
N LYS A 258 -14.64 6.53 -3.55
CA LYS A 258 -15.42 6.74 -2.32
C LYS A 258 -15.55 5.39 -1.63
N ALA A 259 -15.06 5.31 -0.40
CA ALA A 259 -15.27 4.12 0.41
C ALA A 259 -16.75 4.04 0.87
N ASN A 260 -17.32 2.86 0.79
CA ASN A 260 -18.57 2.55 1.45
C ASN A 260 -18.22 1.79 2.74
N TYR A 261 -18.20 2.50 3.85
CA TYR A 261 -18.00 1.87 5.15
C TYR A 261 -19.31 1.29 5.66
N LYS A 262 -19.23 0.09 6.21
CA LYS A 262 -20.27 -0.47 7.05
C LYS A 262 -19.79 -0.40 8.49
N ILE A 263 -20.57 0.25 9.32
CA ILE A 263 -20.26 0.45 10.73
C ILE A 263 -21.29 -0.30 11.53
N ASP A 264 -20.86 -1.23 12.36
CA ASP A 264 -21.74 -1.81 13.36
C ASP A 264 -21.78 -0.89 14.57
N VAL A 265 -22.95 -0.51 14.94
CA VAL A 265 -23.20 0.36 16.08
C VAL A 265 -24.18 -0.28 17.02
N ILE A 266 -24.09 0.06 18.30
CA ILE A 266 -25.15 -0.16 19.27
C ILE A 266 -25.82 1.17 19.55
N ARG A 267 -27.12 1.18 19.48
CA ARG A 267 -27.99 2.29 19.82
C ARG A 267 -28.65 1.98 21.15
N PHE A 268 -28.69 2.97 22.04
CA PHE A 268 -29.27 2.90 23.35
C PHE A 268 -30.57 3.76 23.35
N ASP A 269 -31.69 3.11 23.09
CA ASP A 269 -33.00 3.77 23.16
C ASP A 269 -33.41 3.96 24.61
N ASP A 270 -34.35 4.89 24.84
CA ASP A 270 -34.94 5.23 26.12
C ASP A 270 -34.01 5.84 27.18
N VAL A 271 -32.71 6.02 26.86
CA VAL A 271 -31.77 6.71 27.77
C VAL A 271 -31.97 8.22 27.67
N PRO A 272 -32.30 8.91 28.77
CA PRO A 272 -32.42 10.36 28.76
C PRO A 272 -31.06 11.03 28.43
N LYS A 273 -31.09 12.12 27.66
CA LYS A 273 -29.86 12.89 27.29
C LYS A 273 -29.03 13.29 28.51
N SER A 274 -29.67 13.54 29.65
CA SER A 274 -28.98 13.86 30.89
C SER A 274 -28.10 12.74 31.47
N GLN A 275 -28.32 11.49 31.01
CA GLN A 275 -27.57 10.31 31.43
C GLN A 275 -26.50 9.87 30.41
N PHE A 276 -26.40 10.52 29.25
CA PHE A 276 -25.45 10.12 28.22
C PHE A 276 -24.00 10.09 28.71
N GLU A 277 -23.57 11.10 29.44
CA GLU A 277 -22.20 11.16 29.98
C GLU A 277 -21.96 10.12 31.09
N GLU A 278 -22.99 9.77 31.85
CA GLU A 278 -22.90 8.69 32.84
C GLU A 278 -22.77 7.34 32.17
N LEU A 279 -23.57 7.09 31.13
CA LEU A 279 -23.49 5.87 30.33
C LEU A 279 -22.13 5.71 29.63
N LYS A 280 -21.62 6.76 28.98
CA LYS A 280 -20.28 6.76 28.38
C LYS A 280 -19.21 6.45 29.42
N SER A 281 -19.27 7.11 30.57
CA SER A 281 -18.31 6.92 31.67
C SER A 281 -18.38 5.49 32.22
N PHE A 282 -19.57 4.92 32.33
CA PHE A 282 -19.75 3.55 32.76
C PHE A 282 -19.12 2.56 31.81
N ILE A 283 -19.36 2.70 30.51
CA ILE A 283 -18.74 1.83 29.49
C ILE A 283 -17.22 1.97 29.54
N LYS A 284 -16.69 3.18 29.49
CA LYS A 284 -15.24 3.44 29.53
C LYS A 284 -14.57 2.92 30.80
N GLY A 285 -15.20 3.09 31.94
CA GLY A 285 -14.66 2.66 33.24
C GLY A 285 -14.57 1.14 33.41
N ASN A 286 -15.26 0.37 32.55
CA ASN A 286 -15.28 -1.08 32.59
C ASN A 286 -14.45 -1.73 31.47
N LEU A 287 -13.88 -0.95 30.54
CA LEU A 287 -12.99 -1.46 29.49
C LEU A 287 -11.63 -1.84 30.07
N ALA A 288 -11.13 -3.00 29.69
CA ALA A 288 -9.75 -3.36 29.95
C ALA A 288 -8.78 -2.58 29.02
N PRO A 289 -7.51 -2.36 29.41
CA PRO A 289 -6.54 -1.73 28.50
C PRO A 289 -6.45 -2.43 27.14
N GLY A 290 -6.69 -1.70 26.08
CA GLY A 290 -6.68 -2.22 24.70
C GLY A 290 -7.94 -3.00 24.27
N GLU A 291 -8.96 -3.04 25.10
CA GLU A 291 -10.24 -3.66 24.76
C GLU A 291 -11.16 -2.69 24.03
N SER A 292 -11.74 -3.14 22.91
CA SER A 292 -12.76 -2.36 22.22
C SER A 292 -14.13 -2.45 22.92
N ILE A 293 -14.97 -1.43 22.73
CA ILE A 293 -16.35 -1.42 23.26
C ILE A 293 -17.10 -2.68 22.79
N GLY A 294 -16.96 -3.05 21.51
CA GLY A 294 -17.63 -4.24 20.97
C GLY A 294 -17.18 -5.55 21.61
N GLN A 295 -15.89 -5.67 21.91
CA GLN A 295 -15.38 -6.85 22.62
C GLN A 295 -15.94 -6.91 24.04
N TRP A 296 -15.97 -5.78 24.74
CA TRP A 296 -16.49 -5.70 26.09
C TRP A 296 -18.00 -6.00 26.15
N LEU A 297 -18.81 -5.41 25.28
CA LEU A 297 -20.26 -5.63 25.23
C LEU A 297 -20.65 -7.10 25.03
N ASN A 298 -19.83 -7.86 24.31
CA ASN A 298 -20.06 -9.29 24.06
C ASN A 298 -19.56 -10.20 25.20
N LYS A 299 -18.91 -9.67 26.22
CA LYS A 299 -18.48 -10.46 27.39
C LYS A 299 -19.61 -10.61 28.38
N ALA A 300 -19.59 -11.75 29.09
CA ALA A 300 -20.45 -11.99 30.23
C ALA A 300 -19.76 -11.56 31.52
N SER A 301 -20.42 -10.74 32.31
CA SER A 301 -20.04 -10.34 33.65
C SER A 301 -21.07 -10.80 34.69
N THR A 302 -20.69 -10.78 35.96
CA THR A 302 -21.62 -11.10 37.05
C THR A 302 -22.23 -9.82 37.57
N ASP A 303 -23.55 -9.76 37.64
CA ASP A 303 -24.26 -8.60 38.17
C ASP A 303 -24.15 -8.52 39.70
N SER A 304 -24.73 -7.46 40.30
CA SER A 304 -24.75 -7.24 41.75
C SER A 304 -25.48 -8.34 42.55
N ASN A 305 -26.30 -9.14 41.86
CA ASN A 305 -27.08 -10.24 42.46
C ASN A 305 -26.38 -11.60 42.27
N GLY A 306 -25.20 -11.63 41.63
CA GLY A 306 -24.46 -12.85 41.35
C GLY A 306 -24.92 -13.60 40.10
N GLU A 307 -25.81 -13.03 39.30
CA GLU A 307 -26.25 -13.58 38.02
C GLU A 307 -25.27 -13.24 36.89
N ARG A 308 -25.04 -14.20 35.99
CA ARG A 308 -24.16 -14.00 34.86
C ARG A 308 -24.95 -13.43 33.67
N LYS A 309 -24.71 -12.16 33.34
CA LYS A 309 -25.33 -11.43 32.23
C LYS A 309 -24.26 -10.95 31.26
N ASN A 310 -24.61 -10.72 30.01
CA ASN A 310 -23.72 -10.02 29.12
C ASN A 310 -23.66 -8.52 29.49
N ASN A 311 -22.56 -7.86 29.14
CA ASN A 311 -22.37 -6.46 29.56
C ASN A 311 -23.41 -5.50 28.94
N ARG A 312 -24.02 -5.89 27.82
CA ARG A 312 -25.12 -5.15 27.19
C ARG A 312 -26.39 -5.19 28.07
N GLU A 313 -26.76 -6.39 28.55
CA GLU A 313 -27.90 -6.54 29.46
C GLU A 313 -27.67 -5.78 30.78
N LEU A 314 -26.41 -5.72 31.25
CA LEU A 314 -26.08 -4.91 32.44
C LEU A 314 -26.30 -3.40 32.21
N ILE A 315 -26.04 -2.90 30.99
CA ILE A 315 -26.32 -1.51 30.62
C ILE A 315 -27.85 -1.30 30.59
N ASP A 316 -28.57 -2.19 29.91
CA ASP A 316 -30.03 -2.08 29.75
C ASP A 316 -30.72 -2.08 31.13
N ASP A 317 -30.32 -2.94 32.04
CA ASP A 317 -30.85 -2.98 33.41
C ASP A 317 -30.48 -1.70 34.20
N LYS A 318 -29.26 -1.21 34.10
CA LYS A 318 -28.78 -0.06 34.89
C LYS A 318 -29.39 1.26 34.43
N PHE A 319 -29.51 1.47 33.12
CA PHE A 319 -29.93 2.73 32.52
C PHE A 319 -31.38 2.72 32.05
N ASN A 320 -32.10 1.60 32.25
CA ASN A 320 -33.43 1.35 31.71
C ASN A 320 -33.47 1.57 30.19
N ALA A 321 -32.40 1.08 29.51
CA ALA A 321 -32.20 1.22 28.09
C ALA A 321 -32.78 0.00 27.35
N ASP A 322 -33.21 0.22 26.12
CA ASP A 322 -33.42 -0.86 25.13
C ASP A 322 -32.33 -0.74 24.07
N SER A 323 -31.27 -1.53 24.25
CA SER A 323 -30.14 -1.46 23.35
C SER A 323 -30.25 -2.45 22.21
N TYR A 324 -29.99 -2.04 20.99
CA TYR A 324 -29.98 -2.90 19.83
C TYR A 324 -28.84 -2.61 18.84
N SER A 325 -28.42 -3.66 18.14
CA SER A 325 -27.39 -3.56 17.12
C SER A 325 -28.01 -3.11 15.80
N MET A 326 -27.36 -2.15 15.15
CA MET A 326 -27.72 -1.74 13.80
C MET A 326 -26.46 -1.61 12.94
N GLN A 327 -26.61 -1.67 11.64
CA GLN A 327 -25.55 -1.43 10.69
C GLN A 327 -25.84 -0.14 9.92
N ILE A 328 -24.91 0.78 9.97
CA ILE A 328 -24.98 2.04 9.24
C ILE A 328 -24.02 1.93 8.06
N ALA A 329 -24.53 2.21 6.85
CA ALA A 329 -23.68 2.41 5.68
C ALA A 329 -23.40 3.90 5.57
N SER A 330 -22.17 4.31 5.82
CA SER A 330 -21.74 5.69 5.69
C SER A 330 -20.61 5.82 4.68
N ARG A 331 -20.64 6.88 3.91
CA ARG A 331 -19.52 7.23 3.02
C ARG A 331 -18.41 7.97 3.76
N TYR A 332 -18.75 8.63 4.86
CA TYR A 332 -17.85 9.48 5.65
C TYR A 332 -18.21 9.43 7.13
N PRO A 333 -17.97 8.30 7.82
CA PRO A 333 -18.44 8.12 9.20
C PRO A 333 -17.92 9.15 10.19
N MET A 334 -16.94 9.96 9.79
CA MET A 334 -16.21 10.88 10.68
C MET A 334 -16.39 12.35 10.37
N LEU A 335 -16.90 12.72 9.20
CA LEU A 335 -16.85 14.10 8.71
C LEU A 335 -18.22 14.79 8.61
N MET A 336 -19.34 14.07 8.80
CA MET A 336 -20.59 14.61 8.33
C MET A 336 -21.77 14.35 9.25
N LYS A 337 -22.63 15.36 9.35
CA LYS A 337 -24.04 15.17 9.66
C LYS A 337 -24.67 14.46 8.46
N GLU A 338 -24.67 13.13 8.47
CA GLU A 338 -25.36 12.37 7.45
C GLU A 338 -26.85 12.27 7.79
N GLN A 339 -27.67 12.66 6.83
CA GLN A 339 -29.08 12.34 6.87
C GLN A 339 -29.28 11.03 6.10
N ASP A 340 -29.50 9.92 6.80
CA ASP A 340 -29.99 8.70 6.16
C ASP A 340 -31.48 8.87 5.88
N THR A 341 -31.79 9.31 4.67
CA THR A 341 -33.15 9.53 4.21
C THR A 341 -34.01 8.24 4.15
N ARG A 342 -33.37 7.05 4.19
CA ARG A 342 -34.08 5.77 4.15
C ARG A 342 -34.68 5.40 5.51
N ILE A 343 -33.96 5.75 6.59
CA ILE A 343 -34.38 5.43 7.96
C ILE A 343 -34.74 6.68 8.76
N GLY A 344 -34.69 7.87 8.16
CA GLY A 344 -35.05 9.13 8.78
C GLY A 344 -34.16 9.56 9.93
N LEU A 345 -32.91 9.11 9.98
CA LEU A 345 -31.97 9.43 11.04
C LEU A 345 -30.98 10.51 10.60
N ILE A 346 -30.70 11.43 11.50
CA ILE A 346 -29.61 12.41 11.39
C ILE A 346 -28.52 11.96 12.35
N LEU A 347 -27.36 11.62 11.81
CA LEU A 347 -26.19 11.18 12.58
C LEU A 347 -25.31 12.39 12.92
N GLU A 348 -24.90 12.52 14.17
CA GLU A 348 -23.85 13.47 14.54
C GLU A 348 -22.47 12.82 14.48
N GLN A 349 -21.43 13.66 14.38
CA GLN A 349 -20.06 13.18 14.31
C GLN A 349 -19.68 12.41 15.58
N PRO A 350 -19.11 11.19 15.48
CA PRO A 350 -18.60 10.46 16.62
C PRO A 350 -17.48 11.21 17.35
N ASP A 351 -17.47 11.09 18.66
CA ASP A 351 -16.33 11.54 19.47
C ASP A 351 -15.12 10.60 19.33
N LEU A 352 -14.00 10.97 19.96
CA LEU A 352 -12.73 10.20 19.89
C LEU A 352 -12.87 8.77 20.43
N ASP A 353 -13.86 8.50 21.23
CA ASP A 353 -14.13 7.19 21.82
C ASP A 353 -15.18 6.40 21.03
N GLY A 354 -15.71 6.98 19.94
CA GLY A 354 -16.66 6.33 19.05
C GLY A 354 -18.12 6.45 19.49
N PHE A 355 -18.46 7.36 20.41
CA PHE A 355 -19.84 7.68 20.76
C PHE A 355 -20.35 8.83 19.91
N PHE A 356 -21.61 8.75 19.52
CA PHE A 356 -22.30 9.81 18.76
C PHE A 356 -23.79 9.79 19.08
N THR A 357 -24.49 10.87 18.72
CA THR A 357 -25.93 10.94 18.86
C THR A 357 -26.63 10.81 17.51
N VAL A 358 -27.80 10.22 17.56
CA VAL A 358 -28.71 10.06 16.43
C VAL A 358 -29.98 10.82 16.73
N LYS A 359 -30.40 11.68 15.80
CA LYS A 359 -31.71 12.34 15.83
C LYS A 359 -32.65 11.66 14.86
N ASN A 360 -33.84 11.35 15.33
CA ASN A 360 -34.91 10.97 14.44
C ASN A 360 -35.45 12.22 13.73
N SER A 361 -35.46 12.23 12.39
CA SER A 361 -36.00 13.37 11.61
C SER A 361 -37.50 13.65 11.83
N TRP A 362 -38.20 12.72 12.48
CA TRP A 362 -39.62 12.77 12.75
C TRP A 362 -39.94 13.13 14.21
N SER A 363 -38.95 13.11 15.09
CA SER A 363 -39.09 13.45 16.51
C SER A 363 -37.84 14.18 16.96
N ASP A 364 -37.97 15.05 17.96
CA ASP A 364 -36.82 15.75 18.57
C ASP A 364 -36.01 14.86 19.54
N LEU A 365 -36.26 13.55 19.55
CA LEU A 365 -35.57 12.62 20.42
C LEU A 365 -34.15 12.41 19.88
N GLU A 366 -33.18 12.62 20.75
CA GLU A 366 -31.75 12.28 20.53
C GLU A 366 -31.44 10.99 21.29
N GLU A 367 -30.76 10.07 20.62
CA GLU A 367 -30.39 8.80 21.19
C GLU A 367 -28.87 8.62 21.10
N LEU A 368 -28.27 7.98 22.11
CA LEU A 368 -26.86 7.71 22.15
C LEU A 368 -26.56 6.43 21.37
N CYS A 369 -25.51 6.48 20.58
CA CYS A 369 -24.95 5.33 19.84
C CYS A 369 -23.47 5.19 20.18
N CYS A 370 -22.97 3.97 20.04
CA CYS A 370 -21.53 3.74 20.05
C CYS A 370 -21.09 2.83 18.88
N ILE A 371 -19.92 3.07 18.36
CA ILE A 371 -19.32 2.25 17.30
C ILE A 371 -18.73 0.99 17.93
N VAL A 372 -19.12 -0.18 17.41
CA VAL A 372 -18.69 -1.49 17.88
C VAL A 372 -17.59 -2.04 17.01
N SER A 373 -17.78 -1.96 15.69
CA SER A 373 -16.78 -2.40 14.71
C SER A 373 -16.94 -1.67 13.40
N TYR A 374 -15.87 -1.63 12.63
CA TYR A 374 -15.87 -1.18 11.25
C TYR A 374 -15.70 -2.41 10.36
N HIS A 375 -16.60 -2.58 9.38
CA HIS A 375 -16.41 -3.54 8.30
C HIS A 375 -15.83 -2.82 7.10
N ASP A 376 -14.81 -3.41 6.50
CA ASP A 376 -14.13 -2.90 5.31
C ASP A 376 -13.43 -1.54 5.49
N ALA A 377 -13.20 -1.11 6.73
CA ALA A 377 -12.43 0.10 6.98
C ALA A 377 -10.94 -0.17 6.74
N PRO A 378 -10.25 0.69 5.97
CA PRO A 378 -8.80 0.62 5.90
C PRO A 378 -8.24 0.85 7.29
N SER A 379 -7.32 -0.02 7.69
CA SER A 379 -6.70 0.03 9.01
C SER A 379 -6.01 1.39 9.24
N LEU A 380 -6.76 2.34 9.79
CA LEU A 380 -6.33 3.28 10.81
C LEU A 380 -5.09 4.16 10.53
N TYR A 381 -5.30 5.22 9.79
CA TYR A 381 -4.46 6.42 9.86
C TYR A 381 -4.59 7.18 11.19
N ARG A 382 -5.71 7.03 11.92
CA ARG A 382 -6.08 7.82 13.08
C ARG A 382 -5.04 7.93 14.20
N GLY A 383 -4.36 6.85 14.54
CA GLY A 383 -3.35 6.90 15.59
C GLY A 383 -2.04 7.58 15.17
N GLY A 384 -1.77 7.69 13.88
CA GLY A 384 -0.51 8.20 13.37
C GLY A 384 -0.54 9.66 12.96
N LEU A 385 -1.63 10.14 12.35
CA LEU A 385 -1.72 11.53 11.87
C LEU A 385 -1.91 12.54 13.00
N HIS A 386 -2.79 12.26 13.95
CA HIS A 386 -2.97 13.15 15.12
C HIS A 386 -1.74 13.23 16.02
N MET A 387 -0.91 12.18 16.12
CA MET A 387 0.34 12.24 16.89
C MET A 387 1.44 13.09 16.24
N LEU A 388 1.35 13.40 14.93
CA LEU A 388 2.34 14.22 14.23
C LEU A 388 2.08 15.72 14.36
N TYR A 389 0.89 16.12 14.81
CA TYR A 389 0.45 17.52 14.92
C TYR A 389 0.13 17.95 16.36
N ALA A 390 0.22 17.02 17.35
CA ALA A 390 0.18 17.34 18.77
C ALA A 390 1.61 17.61 19.31
#